data_3b79a58e7bcc0b10d9d0e2b6aba0c9b5
#
_entry.id   3b79a58e7bcc0b10d9d0e2b6aba0c9b5
#
_cell.length_a   1.000
_cell.length_b   1.000
_cell.length_c   1.000
_cell.angle_alpha   90.00
_cell.angle_beta   90.00
_cell.angle_gamma   90.00
#
_symmetry.space_group_name_H-M   'P 1'
#
loop_
_entity.id
_entity.type
_entity.pdbx_description
1 polymer ?
#
loop_
_entity_poly.entity_id
_entity_poly.type
_entity_poly.pdbx_seq_one_letter_code
_entity_poly.pdbx_strand_id
1 'polypeptide(L)'
;DETETTKRYMHQYNFPSYSVGETRPSRGPGRREIGHGALAERALLPVLPSESEFPYAIRTVSETFESNGSTSQASICASTMSLMAAGVPIKKPVAGISCGLVTGDTDDDYIVLTDIQGLEDFFGDMDFKVAGTHDGITAIQMDIKIHGLTRPIIEEAIARTRKARVYILDEVMAKTIAEPRAQVGKYAPKIIQMNIDPAKIGEVVGQRGKTINAIIEKTGVKIDITDEGSVSTVSYTHLRAHET
;
A
#
# COMPACT_ATOMS: atom_id res chain seq x y z
N ASP A 1 -22.30 7.38 -5.89
CA ASP A 1 -22.52 6.38 -6.94
C ASP A 1 -23.55 5.38 -6.44
N GLU A 2 -24.55 5.12 -7.26
CA GLU A 2 -25.65 4.19 -6.95
C GLU A 2 -25.29 2.72 -7.18
N THR A 3 -24.09 2.44 -7.69
CA THR A 3 -23.60 1.09 -7.93
C THR A 3 -22.64 0.63 -6.84
N GLU A 4 -22.92 -0.50 -6.24
CA GLU A 4 -22.02 -1.16 -5.31
C GLU A 4 -20.75 -1.59 -6.04
N THR A 5 -19.58 -1.18 -5.53
CA THR A 5 -18.28 -1.55 -6.07
C THR A 5 -17.47 -2.28 -5.03
N THR A 6 -16.72 -3.28 -5.45
CA THR A 6 -15.80 -4.01 -4.59
C THR A 6 -14.38 -3.47 -4.75
N LYS A 7 -13.60 -3.52 -3.67
CA LYS A 7 -12.25 -3.04 -3.63
C LYS A 7 -11.36 -4.08 -2.96
N ARG A 8 -10.30 -4.48 -3.65
CA ARG A 8 -9.38 -5.54 -3.19
C ARG A 8 -8.21 -5.03 -2.37
N TYR A 9 -7.86 -3.77 -2.51
CA TYR A 9 -6.78 -3.12 -1.73
C TYR A 9 -7.27 -1.88 -1.04
N MET A 10 -6.84 -1.70 0.22
CA MET A 10 -7.06 -0.48 0.99
C MET A 10 -5.83 -0.16 1.85
N HIS A 11 -5.59 1.12 2.05
CA HIS A 11 -4.57 1.63 2.96
C HIS A 11 -5.22 2.48 4.03
N GLN A 12 -5.15 2.03 5.28
CA GLN A 12 -5.59 2.80 6.43
C GLN A 12 -4.40 3.53 7.03
N TYR A 13 -4.55 4.83 7.23
CA TYR A 13 -3.54 5.68 7.84
C TYR A 13 -4.07 6.26 9.14
N ASN A 14 -3.36 6.01 10.23
CA ASN A 14 -3.70 6.51 11.56
C ASN A 14 -2.61 7.48 12.04
N PHE A 15 -3.07 8.67 12.44
CA PHE A 15 -2.22 9.74 12.94
C PHE A 15 -2.77 10.28 14.26
N PRO A 16 -2.55 9.56 15.37
CA PRO A 16 -3.04 9.98 16.67
C PRO A 16 -2.34 11.26 17.13
N SER A 17 -3.02 12.04 17.98
CA SER A 17 -2.52 13.34 18.43
C SER A 17 -1.17 13.27 19.15
N TYR A 18 -0.89 12.17 19.84
CA TYR A 18 0.37 12.00 20.54
C TYR A 18 1.59 11.92 19.60
N SER A 19 1.40 11.62 18.31
CA SER A 19 2.48 11.61 17.30
C SER A 19 3.20 12.95 17.18
N VAL A 20 2.53 14.04 17.52
CA VAL A 20 3.05 15.40 17.53
C VAL A 20 3.05 16.03 18.93
N GLY A 21 2.96 15.21 19.98
CA GLY A 21 2.95 15.67 21.36
C GLY A 21 1.69 16.39 21.81
N GLU A 22 0.59 16.27 21.07
CA GLU A 22 -0.69 16.90 21.39
C GLU A 22 -1.58 15.96 22.23
N THR A 23 -2.37 16.58 23.12
CA THR A 23 -3.41 15.87 23.88
C THR A 23 -4.77 16.37 23.43
N ARG A 24 -5.53 15.52 22.74
CA ARG A 24 -6.91 15.81 22.31
C ARG A 24 -7.74 14.53 22.22
N PRO A 25 -9.07 14.61 22.31
CA PRO A 25 -9.95 13.47 22.17
C PRO A 25 -9.79 12.79 20.80
N SER A 26 -9.78 11.46 20.79
CA SER A 26 -9.85 10.69 19.55
C SER A 26 -11.27 10.72 18.99
N ARG A 27 -11.44 11.22 17.77
CA ARG A 27 -12.75 11.40 17.10
C ARG A 27 -12.83 10.67 15.75
N GLY A 28 -12.05 9.62 15.56
CA GLY A 28 -11.91 8.96 14.26
C GLY A 28 -11.00 9.75 13.29
N PRO A 29 -10.81 9.24 12.07
CA PRO A 29 -9.87 9.82 11.11
C PRO A 29 -10.32 11.19 10.61
N GLY A 30 -9.41 12.15 10.67
CA GLY A 30 -9.60 13.48 10.09
C GLY A 30 -9.33 13.51 8.58
N ARG A 31 -9.55 14.67 7.95
CA ARG A 31 -9.31 14.84 6.48
C ARG A 31 -7.86 14.56 6.09
N ARG A 32 -6.89 14.92 6.94
CA ARG A 32 -5.45 14.64 6.72
C ARG A 32 -5.21 13.14 6.66
N GLU A 33 -5.74 12.39 7.60
CA GLU A 33 -5.57 10.93 7.65
C GLU A 33 -6.19 10.24 6.44
N ILE A 34 -7.38 10.67 6.03
CA ILE A 34 -8.06 10.17 4.83
C ILE A 34 -7.23 10.49 3.58
N GLY A 35 -6.74 11.73 3.44
CA GLY A 35 -5.92 12.15 2.30
C GLY A 35 -4.58 11.43 2.22
N HIS A 36 -3.87 11.27 3.36
CA HIS A 36 -2.62 10.55 3.42
C HIS A 36 -2.80 9.05 3.12
N GLY A 37 -3.86 8.44 3.65
CA GLY A 37 -4.22 7.07 3.33
C GLY A 37 -4.51 6.86 1.84
N ALA A 38 -5.29 7.76 1.24
CA ALA A 38 -5.60 7.72 -0.18
C ALA A 38 -4.37 7.93 -1.07
N LEU A 39 -3.42 8.77 -0.65
CA LEU A 39 -2.14 8.95 -1.36
C LEU A 39 -1.31 7.66 -1.33
N ALA A 40 -1.15 7.05 -0.17
CA ALA A 40 -0.40 5.81 -0.02
C ALA A 40 -1.04 4.65 -0.79
N GLU A 41 -2.36 4.54 -0.74
CA GLU A 41 -3.11 3.56 -1.53
C GLU A 41 -2.86 3.73 -3.03
N ARG A 42 -2.98 4.94 -3.54
CA ARG A 42 -2.76 5.27 -4.96
C ARG A 42 -1.32 4.99 -5.39
N ALA A 43 -0.35 5.26 -4.51
CA ALA A 43 1.06 5.02 -4.77
C ALA A 43 1.39 3.53 -4.96
N LEU A 44 0.73 2.65 -4.22
CA LEU A 44 1.01 1.21 -4.20
C LEU A 44 0.15 0.41 -5.17
N LEU A 45 -1.06 0.88 -5.49
CA LEU A 45 -2.01 0.17 -6.34
C LEU A 45 -1.41 -0.32 -7.69
N PRO A 46 -0.59 0.47 -8.43
CA PRO A 46 -0.04 0.03 -9.72
C PRO A 46 0.94 -1.14 -9.63
N VAL A 47 1.55 -1.37 -8.48
CA VAL A 47 2.55 -2.42 -8.27
C VAL A 47 1.98 -3.68 -7.64
N LEU A 48 0.72 -3.68 -7.25
CA LEU A 48 0.09 -4.88 -6.69
C LEU A 48 -0.13 -5.94 -7.76
N PRO A 49 -0.07 -7.23 -7.39
CA PRO A 49 -0.42 -8.33 -8.27
C PRO A 49 -1.90 -8.32 -8.63
N SER A 50 -2.25 -8.92 -9.76
CA SER A 50 -3.63 -9.17 -10.15
C SER A 50 -4.30 -10.17 -9.20
N GLU A 51 -5.62 -10.26 -9.24
CA GLU A 51 -6.38 -11.23 -8.44
C GLU A 51 -6.05 -12.68 -8.80
N SER A 52 -5.79 -12.94 -10.08
CA SER A 52 -5.38 -14.26 -10.56
C SER A 52 -3.98 -14.68 -10.10
N GLU A 53 -3.07 -13.72 -9.86
CA GLU A 53 -1.72 -13.98 -9.35
C GLU A 53 -1.69 -14.09 -7.82
N PHE A 54 -2.55 -13.32 -7.14
CA PHE A 54 -2.60 -13.26 -5.68
C PHE A 54 -4.03 -13.05 -5.20
N PRO A 55 -4.81 -14.12 -4.96
CA PRO A 55 -6.26 -14.07 -4.72
C PRO A 55 -6.62 -13.64 -3.29
N TYR A 56 -5.99 -12.60 -2.79
CA TYR A 56 -6.22 -12.06 -1.46
C TYR A 56 -6.74 -10.62 -1.53
N ALA A 57 -7.65 -10.28 -0.64
CA ALA A 57 -7.87 -8.89 -0.29
C ALA A 57 -6.71 -8.41 0.59
N ILE A 58 -6.19 -7.22 0.30
CA ILE A 58 -5.02 -6.67 0.96
C ILE A 58 -5.42 -5.41 1.73
N ARG A 59 -5.07 -5.35 3.00
CA ARG A 59 -5.20 -4.15 3.81
C ARG A 59 -3.86 -3.82 4.45
N THR A 60 -3.31 -2.66 4.13
CA THR A 60 -2.17 -2.09 4.85
C THR A 60 -2.68 -1.11 5.90
N VAL A 61 -2.05 -1.11 7.07
CA VAL A 61 -2.36 -0.17 8.16
C VAL A 61 -1.07 0.50 8.57
N SER A 62 -1.06 1.82 8.54
CA SER A 62 0.05 2.64 9.01
C SER A 62 -0.31 3.30 10.34
N GLU A 63 0.48 3.05 11.36
CA GLU A 63 0.38 3.66 12.68
C GLU A 63 1.55 4.64 12.87
N THR A 64 1.25 5.92 12.98
CA THR A 64 2.27 6.95 13.18
C THR A 64 2.47 7.21 14.67
N PHE A 65 3.59 6.80 15.24
CA PHE A 65 3.88 6.99 16.66
C PHE A 65 4.57 8.33 16.96
N GLU A 66 5.37 8.82 16.02
CA GLU A 66 6.09 10.10 16.13
C GLU A 66 6.19 10.74 14.75
N SER A 67 6.15 12.06 14.67
CA SER A 67 6.21 12.80 13.42
C SER A 67 6.96 14.12 13.54
N ASN A 68 7.83 14.36 12.58
CA ASN A 68 8.39 15.67 12.28
C ASN A 68 8.25 16.00 10.77
N GLY A 69 7.10 15.69 10.20
CA GLY A 69 6.79 15.87 8.77
C GLY A 69 6.88 14.57 7.96
N SER A 70 6.35 14.60 6.74
CA SER A 70 6.45 13.58 5.68
C SER A 70 6.04 12.14 6.04
N THR A 71 5.23 11.95 7.08
CA THR A 71 4.80 10.61 7.55
C THR A 71 4.00 9.82 6.53
N SER A 72 3.29 10.47 5.61
CA SER A 72 2.62 9.77 4.49
C SER A 72 3.62 9.07 3.56
N GLN A 73 4.78 9.70 3.32
CA GLN A 73 5.82 9.12 2.47
C GLN A 73 6.55 7.97 3.20
N ALA A 74 6.81 8.13 4.48
CA ALA A 74 7.30 7.03 5.32
C ALA A 74 6.33 5.84 5.33
N SER A 75 5.02 6.11 5.37
CA SER A 75 3.98 5.06 5.30
C SER A 75 4.01 4.30 3.98
N ILE A 76 4.28 4.94 2.85
CA ILE A 76 4.44 4.29 1.55
C ILE A 76 5.64 3.33 1.57
N CYS A 77 6.79 3.80 2.06
CA CYS A 77 7.99 2.98 2.17
C CYS A 77 7.78 1.78 3.09
N ALA A 78 7.23 2.01 4.28
CA ALA A 78 6.95 0.97 5.25
C ALA A 78 5.92 -0.06 4.74
N SER A 79 4.86 0.40 4.08
CA SER A 79 3.85 -0.48 3.50
C SER A 79 4.39 -1.31 2.35
N THR A 80 5.27 -0.76 1.51
CA THR A 80 6.00 -1.53 0.50
C THR A 80 6.76 -2.70 1.14
N MET A 81 7.59 -2.41 2.14
CA MET A 81 8.37 -3.45 2.83
C MET A 81 7.46 -4.45 3.57
N SER A 82 6.35 -3.97 4.16
CA SER A 82 5.36 -4.82 4.83
C SER A 82 4.68 -5.79 3.87
N LEU A 83 4.28 -5.32 2.67
CA LEU A 83 3.73 -6.17 1.61
C LEU A 83 4.73 -7.24 1.17
N MET A 84 5.99 -6.86 0.95
CA MET A 84 7.07 -7.78 0.60
C MET A 84 7.31 -8.82 1.70
N ALA A 85 7.32 -8.38 2.96
CA ALA A 85 7.49 -9.27 4.12
C ALA A 85 6.28 -10.20 4.35
N ALA A 86 5.09 -9.79 3.94
CA ALA A 86 3.89 -10.62 3.98
C ALA A 86 3.84 -11.68 2.87
N GLY A 87 4.75 -11.61 1.89
CA GLY A 87 4.78 -12.52 0.74
C GLY A 87 3.83 -12.10 -0.38
N VAL A 88 3.48 -10.81 -0.45
CA VAL A 88 2.74 -10.25 -1.60
C VAL A 88 3.72 -10.04 -2.75
N PRO A 89 3.54 -10.67 -3.91
CA PRO A 89 4.46 -10.57 -5.04
C PRO A 89 4.25 -9.24 -5.79
N ILE A 90 4.60 -8.11 -5.14
CA ILE A 90 4.53 -6.80 -5.78
C ILE A 90 5.49 -6.73 -6.97
N LYS A 91 5.08 -6.05 -8.03
CA LYS A 91 5.85 -5.95 -9.28
C LYS A 91 7.19 -5.25 -9.08
N LYS A 92 7.20 -4.18 -8.27
CA LYS A 92 8.39 -3.39 -7.94
C LYS A 92 8.19 -2.68 -6.60
N PRO A 93 9.25 -2.44 -5.82
CA PRO A 93 9.14 -1.64 -4.61
C PRO A 93 8.87 -0.17 -4.95
N VAL A 94 8.12 0.48 -4.07
CA VAL A 94 7.76 1.91 -4.16
C VAL A 94 8.32 2.62 -2.94
N ALA A 95 9.02 3.71 -3.16
CA ALA A 95 9.41 4.65 -2.11
C ALA A 95 8.73 6.00 -2.31
N GLY A 96 8.53 6.71 -1.23
CA GLY A 96 8.00 8.07 -1.22
C GLY A 96 8.96 9.04 -0.57
N ILE A 97 8.97 10.28 -1.04
CA ILE A 97 9.73 11.40 -0.48
C ILE A 97 8.95 12.70 -0.67
N SER A 98 9.15 13.66 0.19
CA SER A 98 8.66 15.03 0.01
C SER A 98 9.79 15.98 -0.38
N CYS A 99 9.43 17.07 -1.04
CA CYS A 99 10.28 18.26 -1.13
C CYS A 99 9.46 19.51 -0.86
N GLY A 100 10.14 20.53 -0.38
CA GLY A 100 9.59 21.84 -0.10
C GLY A 100 10.18 22.90 -1.02
N LEU A 101 9.60 24.09 -0.95
CA LEU A 101 10.07 25.27 -1.65
C LEU A 101 10.07 26.44 -0.69
N VAL A 102 11.10 27.23 -0.77
CA VAL A 102 11.18 28.57 -0.17
C VAL A 102 11.51 29.54 -1.30
N THR A 103 10.68 30.54 -1.50
CA THR A 103 10.86 31.59 -2.52
C THR A 103 11.35 32.89 -1.87
N GLY A 104 12.15 33.65 -2.61
CA GLY A 104 12.57 34.99 -2.27
C GLY A 104 11.75 36.07 -3.00
N ASP A 105 12.39 37.22 -3.23
CA ASP A 105 11.70 38.41 -3.80
C ASP A 105 11.47 38.31 -5.32
N THR A 106 12.13 37.39 -6.01
CA THR A 106 12.02 37.21 -7.48
C THR A 106 11.76 35.76 -7.84
N ASP A 107 11.25 35.52 -9.04
CA ASP A 107 10.95 34.19 -9.56
C ASP A 107 12.19 33.27 -9.66
N ASP A 108 13.37 33.84 -9.78
CA ASP A 108 14.64 33.12 -9.86
C ASP A 108 15.31 32.92 -8.48
N ASP A 109 14.78 33.54 -7.43
CA ASP A 109 15.27 33.44 -6.06
C ASP A 109 14.45 32.40 -5.30
N TYR A 110 14.87 31.14 -5.37
CA TYR A 110 14.19 30.06 -4.69
C TYR A 110 15.16 28.94 -4.27
N ILE A 111 14.74 28.17 -3.29
CA ILE A 111 15.44 26.97 -2.82
C ILE A 111 14.44 25.80 -2.76
N VAL A 112 14.77 24.70 -3.44
CA VAL A 112 14.06 23.44 -3.30
C VAL A 112 14.70 22.61 -2.20
N LEU A 113 13.92 22.26 -1.17
CA LEU A 113 14.34 21.44 -0.04
C LEU A 113 13.96 19.98 -0.29
N THR A 114 14.85 19.04 0.02
CA THR A 114 14.57 17.61 -0.08
C THR A 114 14.38 17.02 1.30
N ASP A 115 13.25 16.32 1.52
CA ASP A 115 12.85 15.72 2.79
C ASP A 115 12.59 16.78 3.88
N ILE A 116 11.42 17.38 3.81
CA ILE A 116 11.07 18.54 4.66
C ILE A 116 10.63 18.12 6.07
N GLN A 117 11.04 18.91 7.04
CA GLN A 117 10.59 18.85 8.42
C GLN A 117 9.24 19.58 8.62
N GLY A 118 8.61 19.37 9.77
CA GLY A 118 7.33 20.01 10.10
C GLY A 118 7.35 21.54 10.04
N LEU A 119 8.47 22.20 10.43
CA LEU A 119 8.64 23.65 10.32
C LEU A 119 8.77 24.10 8.86
N GLU A 120 9.48 23.34 8.05
CA GLU A 120 9.65 23.61 6.61
C GLU A 120 8.35 23.39 5.84
N ASP A 121 7.54 22.39 6.22
CA ASP A 121 6.17 22.22 5.72
C ASP A 121 5.27 23.40 6.11
N PHE A 122 5.37 23.89 7.34
CA PHE A 122 4.51 24.96 7.84
C PHE A 122 4.84 26.33 7.21
N PHE A 123 6.12 26.69 7.12
CA PHE A 123 6.57 28.00 6.63
C PHE A 123 6.94 28.02 5.15
N GLY A 124 7.18 26.88 4.53
CA GLY A 124 7.53 26.78 3.12
C GLY A 124 6.34 27.09 2.20
N ASP A 125 6.64 27.36 0.96
CA ASP A 125 5.70 27.79 -0.09
C ASP A 125 5.08 26.63 -0.85
N MET A 126 5.68 25.44 -0.76
CA MET A 126 5.23 24.20 -1.38
C MET A 126 5.54 22.99 -0.51
N ASP A 127 4.60 22.06 -0.44
CA ASP A 127 4.80 20.66 -0.03
C ASP A 127 4.52 19.76 -1.24
N PHE A 128 5.58 19.18 -1.80
CA PHE A 128 5.52 18.36 -3.00
C PHE A 128 5.93 16.94 -2.68
N LYS A 129 4.96 16.02 -2.70
CA LYS A 129 5.14 14.61 -2.36
C LYS A 129 5.13 13.75 -3.61
N VAL A 130 6.18 12.93 -3.76
CA VAL A 130 6.32 12.04 -4.92
C VAL A 130 6.61 10.63 -4.43
N ALA A 131 5.83 9.70 -4.91
CA ALA A 131 6.07 8.27 -4.72
C ALA A 131 6.27 7.57 -6.08
N GLY A 132 7.06 6.51 -6.08
CA GLY A 132 7.28 5.73 -7.30
C GLY A 132 8.36 4.66 -7.14
N THR A 133 8.56 3.95 -8.23
CA THR A 133 9.58 2.92 -8.41
C THR A 133 10.86 3.52 -9.01
N HIS A 134 11.84 2.70 -9.37
CA HIS A 134 12.99 3.13 -10.18
C HIS A 134 12.57 3.65 -11.57
N ASP A 135 11.53 3.06 -12.14
CA ASP A 135 11.13 3.34 -13.53
C ASP A 135 10.29 4.60 -13.66
N GLY A 136 9.50 4.93 -12.63
CA GLY A 136 8.59 6.05 -12.75
C GLY A 136 7.83 6.39 -11.48
N ILE A 137 7.02 7.43 -11.58
CA ILE A 137 6.19 7.96 -10.51
C ILE A 137 4.86 7.21 -10.50
N THR A 138 4.40 6.81 -9.32
CA THR A 138 3.10 6.15 -9.11
C THR A 138 2.07 7.07 -8.46
N ALA A 139 2.52 8.06 -7.69
CA ALA A 139 1.63 9.07 -7.12
C ALA A 139 2.36 10.39 -6.87
N ILE A 140 1.61 11.48 -7.01
CA ILE A 140 2.02 12.84 -6.66
C ILE A 140 0.91 13.46 -5.83
N GLN A 141 1.32 14.22 -4.82
CA GLN A 141 0.49 15.22 -4.14
C GLN A 141 1.28 16.52 -4.05
N MET A 142 0.64 17.61 -4.40
CA MET A 142 1.23 18.94 -4.30
C MET A 142 0.27 19.86 -3.53
N ASP A 143 0.81 20.55 -2.56
CA ASP A 143 0.15 21.65 -1.87
C ASP A 143 1.02 22.90 -2.01
N ILE A 144 0.44 23.98 -2.53
CA ILE A 144 1.14 25.24 -2.78
C ILE A 144 0.41 26.38 -2.08
N LYS A 145 1.21 27.28 -1.48
CA LYS A 145 0.71 28.45 -0.77
C LYS A 145 0.94 29.76 -1.55
N ILE A 146 1.53 29.64 -2.72
CA ILE A 146 1.81 30.74 -3.68
C ILE A 146 0.95 30.57 -4.94
N HIS A 147 0.93 31.62 -5.79
CA HIS A 147 0.03 31.68 -6.95
C HIS A 147 0.37 30.74 -8.12
N GLY A 148 1.43 29.97 -8.01
CA GLY A 148 1.83 28.99 -9.02
C GLY A 148 3.31 28.68 -8.92
N LEU A 149 3.74 27.67 -9.68
CA LEU A 149 5.13 27.24 -9.75
C LEU A 149 5.65 27.48 -11.18
N THR A 150 6.86 27.94 -11.29
CA THR A 150 7.54 28.03 -12.59
C THR A 150 7.97 26.63 -13.05
N ARG A 151 8.14 26.46 -14.35
CA ARG A 151 8.61 25.19 -14.90
C ARG A 151 9.97 24.74 -14.35
N PRO A 152 10.98 25.62 -14.18
CA PRO A 152 12.25 25.24 -13.56
C PRO A 152 12.09 24.65 -12.15
N ILE A 153 11.24 25.25 -11.31
CA ILE A 153 10.96 24.74 -9.95
C ILE A 153 10.40 23.31 -9.99
N ILE A 154 9.43 23.07 -10.89
CA ILE A 154 8.81 21.72 -11.03
C ILE A 154 9.85 20.70 -11.52
N GLU A 155 10.67 21.06 -12.50
CA GLU A 155 11.70 20.18 -13.06
C GLU A 155 12.75 19.84 -11.98
N GLU A 156 13.18 20.83 -11.19
CA GLU A 156 14.11 20.61 -10.08
C GLU A 156 13.49 19.73 -8.98
N ALA A 157 12.26 20.00 -8.58
CA ALA A 157 11.56 19.20 -7.58
C ALA A 157 11.43 17.72 -7.99
N ILE A 158 11.08 17.46 -9.26
CA ILE A 158 11.00 16.10 -9.81
C ILE A 158 12.39 15.45 -9.83
N ALA A 159 13.43 16.16 -10.23
CA ALA A 159 14.79 15.63 -10.28
C ALA A 159 15.33 15.29 -8.88
N ARG A 160 15.13 16.18 -7.91
CA ARG A 160 15.54 15.97 -6.51
C ARG A 160 14.79 14.81 -5.86
N THR A 161 13.46 14.77 -6.01
CA THR A 161 12.67 13.68 -5.47
C THR A 161 12.99 12.34 -6.13
N ARG A 162 13.32 12.31 -7.42
CA ARG A 162 13.81 11.10 -8.10
C ARG A 162 15.11 10.59 -7.47
N LYS A 163 16.08 11.48 -7.27
CA LYS A 163 17.38 11.13 -6.65
C LYS A 163 17.20 10.57 -5.25
N ALA A 164 16.40 11.24 -4.42
CA ALA A 164 16.13 10.81 -3.05
C ALA A 164 15.34 9.49 -3.01
N ARG A 165 14.34 9.32 -3.87
CA ARG A 165 13.55 8.08 -3.97
C ARG A 165 14.40 6.89 -4.35
N VAL A 166 15.27 7.02 -5.34
CA VAL A 166 16.20 5.94 -5.75
C VAL A 166 17.16 5.60 -4.60
N TYR A 167 17.70 6.61 -3.91
CA TYR A 167 18.51 6.36 -2.73
C TYR A 167 17.77 5.58 -1.64
N ILE A 168 16.52 5.93 -1.35
CA ILE A 168 15.70 5.21 -0.36
C ILE A 168 15.46 3.76 -0.80
N LEU A 169 15.16 3.54 -2.07
CA LEU A 169 14.94 2.20 -2.61
C LEU A 169 16.20 1.32 -2.46
N ASP A 170 17.37 1.84 -2.84
CA ASP A 170 18.62 1.06 -2.92
C ASP A 170 19.37 0.97 -1.59
N GLU A 171 19.49 2.10 -0.90
CA GLU A 171 20.37 2.22 0.26
C GLU A 171 19.66 2.00 1.59
N VAL A 172 18.32 2.07 1.62
CA VAL A 172 17.54 1.89 2.85
C VAL A 172 16.66 0.66 2.74
N MET A 173 15.72 0.64 1.80
CA MET A 173 14.71 -0.41 1.71
C MET A 173 15.30 -1.76 1.26
N ALA A 174 16.12 -1.77 0.21
CA ALA A 174 16.73 -3.00 -0.30
C ALA A 174 17.66 -3.68 0.72
N LYS A 175 18.30 -2.90 1.60
CA LYS A 175 19.12 -3.46 2.70
C LYS A 175 18.28 -4.12 3.78
N THR A 176 17.02 -3.73 3.91
CA THR A 176 16.08 -4.32 4.86
C THR A 176 15.37 -5.54 4.27
N ILE A 177 14.84 -5.38 3.08
CA ILE A 177 14.20 -6.46 2.32
C ILE A 177 14.36 -6.16 0.82
N ALA A 178 15.14 -6.97 0.13
CA ALA A 178 15.45 -6.78 -1.30
C ALA A 178 14.35 -7.31 -2.22
N GLU A 179 13.72 -8.42 -1.84
CA GLU A 179 12.69 -9.10 -2.64
C GLU A 179 11.51 -9.53 -1.77
N PRO A 180 10.29 -9.64 -2.34
CA PRO A 180 9.18 -10.22 -1.63
C PRO A 180 9.47 -11.65 -1.18
N ARG A 181 8.99 -12.01 0.01
CA ARG A 181 9.07 -13.41 0.47
C ARG A 181 8.32 -14.32 -0.49
N ALA A 182 8.87 -15.50 -0.74
CA ALA A 182 8.33 -16.46 -1.70
C ALA A 182 6.93 -17.01 -1.34
N GLN A 183 6.54 -16.91 -0.07
CA GLN A 183 5.27 -17.41 0.43
C GLN A 183 4.68 -16.46 1.46
N VAL A 184 3.35 -16.48 1.55
CA VAL A 184 2.63 -15.81 2.65
C VAL A 184 3.06 -16.38 4.00
N GLY A 185 2.97 -15.54 5.04
CA GLY A 185 3.36 -15.91 6.39
C GLY A 185 2.62 -17.14 6.90
N LYS A 186 3.22 -17.86 7.86
CA LYS A 186 2.68 -19.11 8.41
C LYS A 186 1.27 -18.97 9.02
N TYR A 187 0.90 -17.78 9.44
CA TYR A 187 -0.40 -17.48 10.03
C TYR A 187 -1.44 -16.97 9.02
N ALA A 188 -1.02 -16.68 7.80
CA ALA A 188 -1.95 -16.28 6.74
C ALA A 188 -2.72 -17.50 6.22
N PRO A 189 -4.01 -17.36 5.92
CA PRO A 189 -4.75 -18.41 5.23
C PRO A 189 -4.08 -18.67 3.87
N LYS A 190 -3.96 -19.93 3.50
CA LYS A 190 -3.44 -20.32 2.18
C LYS A 190 -4.61 -20.48 1.22
N ILE A 191 -4.58 -19.70 0.16
CA ILE A 191 -5.58 -19.75 -0.92
C ILE A 191 -4.92 -20.40 -2.14
N ILE A 192 -5.56 -21.45 -2.65
CA ILE A 192 -5.16 -22.11 -3.89
C ILE A 192 -6.32 -21.94 -4.86
N GLN A 193 -6.04 -21.40 -6.03
CA GLN A 193 -6.98 -21.32 -7.12
C GLN A 193 -6.61 -22.32 -8.22
N MET A 194 -7.62 -22.98 -8.78
CA MET A 194 -7.49 -23.85 -9.95
C MET A 194 -8.75 -23.73 -10.82
N ASN A 195 -8.59 -23.99 -12.10
CA ASN A 195 -9.72 -24.04 -13.02
C ASN A 195 -10.02 -25.50 -13.39
N ILE A 196 -11.27 -25.86 -13.37
CA ILE A 196 -11.78 -27.14 -13.84
C ILE A 196 -12.73 -26.91 -15.02
N ASP A 197 -12.91 -27.95 -15.84
CA ASP A 197 -13.93 -27.91 -16.87
C ASP A 197 -15.32 -27.73 -16.24
N PRO A 198 -16.11 -26.71 -16.64
CA PRO A 198 -17.45 -26.50 -16.11
C PRO A 198 -18.35 -27.75 -16.21
N ALA A 199 -18.16 -28.57 -17.25
CA ALA A 199 -18.89 -29.82 -17.38
C ALA A 199 -18.59 -30.83 -16.27
N LYS A 200 -17.47 -30.70 -15.57
CA LYS A 200 -17.04 -31.58 -14.47
C LYS A 200 -17.38 -31.06 -13.07
N ILE A 201 -17.96 -29.88 -12.95
CA ILE A 201 -18.33 -29.30 -11.65
C ILE A 201 -19.25 -30.29 -10.90
N GLY A 202 -20.22 -30.92 -11.60
CA GLY A 202 -21.10 -31.90 -11.03
C GLY A 202 -20.40 -33.14 -10.43
N GLU A 203 -19.27 -33.56 -11.02
CA GLU A 203 -18.46 -34.69 -10.51
C GLU A 203 -17.70 -34.27 -9.24
N VAL A 204 -17.14 -33.05 -9.23
CA VAL A 204 -16.38 -32.49 -8.07
C VAL A 204 -17.33 -32.25 -6.89
N VAL A 205 -18.50 -31.69 -7.12
CA VAL A 205 -19.52 -31.46 -6.09
C VAL A 205 -20.12 -32.81 -5.62
N GLY A 206 -20.35 -33.72 -6.55
CA GLY A 206 -20.94 -34.99 -6.28
C GLY A 206 -22.46 -34.91 -5.99
N GLN A 207 -23.11 -36.06 -5.92
CA GLN A 207 -24.54 -36.14 -5.68
C GLN A 207 -24.93 -35.52 -4.34
N ARG A 208 -25.72 -34.44 -4.37
CA ARG A 208 -26.10 -33.62 -3.18
C ARG A 208 -24.91 -33.09 -2.37
N GLY A 209 -23.80 -32.80 -3.03
CA GLY A 209 -22.61 -32.28 -2.36
C GLY A 209 -21.73 -33.31 -1.64
N LYS A 210 -22.01 -34.61 -1.82
CA LYS A 210 -21.35 -35.69 -1.05
C LYS A 210 -19.84 -35.70 -1.23
N THR A 211 -19.33 -35.46 -2.46
CA THR A 211 -17.90 -35.54 -2.76
C THR A 211 -17.18 -34.31 -2.15
N ILE A 212 -17.67 -33.10 -2.41
CA ILE A 212 -17.05 -31.87 -1.89
C ILE A 212 -17.07 -31.81 -0.35
N ASN A 213 -18.21 -32.23 0.27
CA ASN A 213 -18.31 -32.27 1.73
C ASN A 213 -17.36 -33.28 2.36
N ALA A 214 -17.11 -34.43 1.73
CA ALA A 214 -16.13 -35.40 2.21
C ALA A 214 -14.68 -34.85 2.13
N ILE A 215 -14.35 -34.03 1.10
CA ILE A 215 -13.06 -33.35 1.01
C ILE A 215 -12.95 -32.32 2.12
N ILE A 216 -13.96 -31.48 2.31
CA ILE A 216 -13.99 -30.45 3.35
C ILE A 216 -13.83 -31.06 4.75
N GLU A 217 -14.56 -32.13 5.03
CA GLU A 217 -14.52 -32.84 6.33
C GLU A 217 -13.13 -33.44 6.58
N LYS A 218 -12.54 -34.07 5.57
CA LYS A 218 -11.22 -34.71 5.69
C LYS A 218 -10.08 -33.72 5.83
N THR A 219 -10.16 -32.56 5.17
CA THR A 219 -9.05 -31.60 5.06
C THR A 219 -9.23 -30.36 5.92
N GLY A 220 -10.46 -30.03 6.29
CA GLY A 220 -10.82 -28.81 7.02
C GLY A 220 -10.66 -27.52 6.21
N VAL A 221 -10.59 -27.61 4.87
CA VAL A 221 -10.54 -26.45 3.98
C VAL A 221 -11.94 -25.94 3.66
N LYS A 222 -12.03 -24.65 3.29
CA LYS A 222 -13.22 -24.11 2.63
C LYS A 222 -13.01 -24.18 1.12
N ILE A 223 -14.02 -24.64 0.39
CA ILE A 223 -13.99 -24.75 -1.08
C ILE A 223 -15.16 -23.95 -1.65
N ASP A 224 -14.87 -23.01 -2.54
CA ASP A 224 -15.86 -22.28 -3.32
C ASP A 224 -15.62 -22.57 -4.81
N ILE A 225 -16.71 -22.83 -5.56
CA ILE A 225 -16.66 -23.13 -7.00
C ILE A 225 -17.64 -22.18 -7.72
N THR A 226 -17.13 -21.50 -8.76
CA THR A 226 -18.00 -20.68 -9.64
C THR A 226 -18.55 -21.51 -10.80
N ASP A 227 -19.62 -21.00 -11.43
CA ASP A 227 -20.24 -21.65 -12.59
C ASP A 227 -19.31 -21.76 -13.80
N GLU A 228 -18.28 -20.88 -13.88
CA GLU A 228 -17.23 -20.92 -14.91
C GLU A 228 -16.13 -21.96 -14.62
N GLY A 229 -16.21 -22.68 -13.51
CA GLY A 229 -15.24 -23.71 -13.14
C GLY A 229 -14.01 -23.20 -12.37
N SER A 230 -14.00 -21.97 -11.88
CA SER A 230 -12.97 -21.51 -10.96
C SER A 230 -13.20 -22.10 -9.57
N VAL A 231 -12.21 -22.81 -9.05
CA VAL A 231 -12.23 -23.43 -7.72
C VAL A 231 -11.25 -22.69 -6.83
N SER A 232 -11.74 -22.12 -5.75
CA SER A 232 -10.94 -21.50 -4.69
C SER A 232 -10.97 -22.36 -3.43
N THR A 233 -9.78 -22.77 -2.99
CA THR A 233 -9.64 -23.58 -1.77
C THR A 233 -8.87 -22.77 -0.74
N VAL A 234 -9.45 -22.59 0.46
CA VAL A 234 -8.87 -21.80 1.55
C VAL A 234 -8.58 -22.71 2.74
N SER A 235 -7.35 -22.71 3.20
CA SER A 235 -6.91 -23.45 4.40
C SER A 235 -6.56 -22.49 5.53
N TYR A 236 -7.19 -22.68 6.69
CA TYR A 236 -6.93 -21.96 7.94
C TYR A 236 -6.10 -22.80 8.91
N THR A 237 -5.00 -23.39 8.46
CA THR A 237 -4.16 -24.30 9.23
C THR A 237 -3.68 -23.75 10.57
N HIS A 238 -3.61 -22.42 10.71
CA HIS A 238 -3.21 -21.76 11.96
C HIS A 238 -4.27 -21.86 13.08
N LEU A 239 -5.55 -22.06 12.75
CA LEU A 239 -6.60 -22.20 13.77
C LEU A 239 -6.55 -23.56 14.49
N ARG A 240 -5.95 -24.59 13.88
CA ARG A 240 -5.80 -25.91 14.50
C ARG A 240 -4.65 -26.04 15.48
N ALA A 241 -3.68 -25.14 15.46
CA ALA A 241 -2.51 -25.20 16.34
C ALA A 241 -2.82 -24.81 17.81
N HIS A 242 -4.01 -24.31 18.10
CA HIS A 242 -4.44 -23.91 19.44
C HIS A 242 -5.52 -24.82 20.04
N GLU A 243 -5.95 -25.86 19.32
CA GLU A 243 -6.98 -26.81 19.80
C GLU A 243 -6.43 -28.17 20.24
N THR A 244 -5.09 -28.30 20.34
CA THR A 244 -4.44 -29.51 20.90
C THR A 244 -3.60 -29.21 22.12
#